data_7c9370826b01eb9eeb5c88a0cb138fdb
#
_entry.id   7c9370826b01eb9eeb5c88a0cb138fdb
#
_cell.length_a   1.000
_cell.length_b   1.000
_cell.length_c   1.000
_cell.angle_alpha   90.00
_cell.angle_beta   90.00
_cell.angle_gamma   90.00
#
_symmetry.space_group_name_H-M   'P 1'
#
loop_
_entity.id
_entity.type
_entity.pdbx_description
1 polymer ?
#
loop_
_entity_poly.entity_id
_entity_poly.type
_entity_poly.pdbx_seq_one_letter_code
_entity_poly.pdbx_strand_id
1 'polypeptide(L)'
;LLKFIGLKISILKNKNTIEIKNIDKNISTLAPYKLVKTMRAGVLVLGPLLAKSKKAKISLPGGCAIGTRPVNLHLFALKKLGAKIKIKNGYIFAEAKNGLKGASITFPSISVGATENALLAAFYAKGKTLLRNCAIEPEVKDLIKFLNVLGGKIKILGRKILINGCNKIKQNIKHEVIFDRIELGTYIIAAALVGKKIKFNKIDPKVIKNEIDVLRKMGVKFKIQKSTIEVFKSSKIKKISLSTKPYPGFPTDLQAQLMVLMTKAQGISRIRENIFEN
;
A
#
# COMPACT_ATOMS: atom_id res chain seq x y z
N LEU A 1 -15.49 7.99 -3.20
CA LEU A 1 -14.64 8.57 -4.25
C LEU A 1 -14.90 7.90 -5.60
N LEU A 2 -14.78 6.58 -5.72
CA LEU A 2 -14.96 5.86 -6.99
C LEU A 2 -16.35 6.09 -7.61
N LYS A 3 -17.43 6.11 -6.81
CA LYS A 3 -18.76 6.50 -7.29
C LYS A 3 -18.80 7.93 -7.84
N PHE A 4 -18.12 8.85 -7.16
CA PHE A 4 -18.06 10.25 -7.59
C PHE A 4 -17.38 10.42 -8.95
N ILE A 5 -16.34 9.65 -9.22
CA ILE A 5 -15.65 9.70 -10.52
C ILE A 5 -16.37 8.94 -11.64
N GLY A 6 -17.55 8.36 -11.39
CA GLY A 6 -18.42 7.77 -12.42
C GLY A 6 -18.45 6.25 -12.45
N LEU A 7 -17.93 5.56 -11.40
CA LEU A 7 -18.05 4.10 -11.34
C LEU A 7 -19.31 3.67 -10.59
N LYS A 8 -20.06 2.72 -11.13
CA LYS A 8 -21.14 2.05 -10.41
C LYS A 8 -20.56 1.02 -9.46
N ILE A 9 -20.89 1.16 -8.19
CA ILE A 9 -20.44 0.26 -7.14
C ILE A 9 -21.63 -0.34 -6.44
N SER A 10 -21.69 -1.67 -6.43
CA SER A 10 -22.72 -2.46 -5.75
C SER A 10 -22.08 -3.37 -4.73
N ILE A 11 -22.61 -3.38 -3.51
CA ILE A 11 -22.24 -4.35 -2.48
C ILE A 11 -23.20 -5.52 -2.61
N LEU A 12 -22.68 -6.72 -2.88
CA LEU A 12 -23.50 -7.90 -3.05
C LEU A 12 -24.06 -8.39 -1.71
N LYS A 13 -25.15 -9.20 -1.78
CA LYS A 13 -25.91 -9.66 -0.58
C LYS A 13 -25.04 -10.36 0.47
N ASN A 14 -23.95 -11.04 0.07
CA ASN A 14 -23.00 -11.66 0.98
C ASN A 14 -22.13 -10.66 1.77
N LYS A 15 -22.29 -9.34 1.53
CA LYS A 15 -21.56 -8.20 2.13
C LYS A 15 -20.03 -8.24 1.99
N ASN A 16 -19.44 -9.34 1.50
CA ASN A 16 -18.00 -9.51 1.35
C ASN A 16 -17.52 -9.31 -0.10
N THR A 17 -18.45 -8.99 -1.02
CA THR A 17 -18.14 -8.80 -2.43
C THR A 17 -18.61 -7.44 -2.89
N ILE A 18 -17.72 -6.73 -3.56
CA ILE A 18 -18.02 -5.44 -4.19
C ILE A 18 -17.92 -5.62 -5.70
N GLU A 19 -19.00 -5.28 -6.39
CA GLU A 19 -19.01 -5.21 -7.84
C GLU A 19 -18.74 -3.78 -8.28
N ILE A 20 -17.78 -3.57 -9.18
CA ILE A 20 -17.43 -2.27 -9.74
C ILE A 20 -17.61 -2.34 -11.26
N LYS A 21 -18.51 -1.53 -11.78
CA LYS A 21 -18.76 -1.41 -13.23
C LYS A 21 -18.43 0.00 -13.71
N ASN A 22 -17.73 0.09 -14.82
CA ASN A 22 -17.60 1.34 -15.54
C ASN A 22 -18.78 1.45 -16.51
N ILE A 23 -19.73 2.33 -16.20
CA ILE A 23 -20.94 2.51 -17.00
C ILE A 23 -20.79 3.70 -17.93
N ASP A 24 -20.11 4.75 -17.49
CA ASP A 24 -19.95 5.99 -18.24
C ASP A 24 -18.66 5.99 -19.06
N LYS A 25 -18.77 6.35 -20.34
CA LYS A 25 -17.62 6.68 -21.18
C LYS A 25 -16.88 7.92 -20.65
N ASN A 26 -17.55 8.78 -19.89
CA ASN A 26 -17.02 10.03 -19.34
C ASN A 26 -16.77 9.92 -17.83
N ILE A 27 -15.59 9.44 -17.46
CA ILE A 27 -15.12 9.42 -16.07
C ILE A 27 -14.74 10.84 -15.64
N SER A 28 -15.25 11.29 -14.48
CA SER A 28 -14.81 12.55 -13.88
C SER A 28 -13.32 12.50 -13.53
N THR A 29 -12.60 13.53 -13.92
CA THR A 29 -11.17 13.67 -13.59
C THR A 29 -10.93 14.46 -12.29
N LEU A 30 -12.01 14.80 -11.56
CA LEU A 30 -11.99 15.54 -10.31
C LEU A 30 -12.10 14.60 -9.11
N ALA A 31 -11.18 14.71 -8.16
CA ALA A 31 -11.30 14.13 -6.80
C ALA A 31 -11.36 15.29 -5.78
N PRO A 32 -12.58 15.61 -5.26
CA PRO A 32 -12.78 16.81 -4.46
C PRO A 32 -12.27 16.64 -3.03
N TYR A 33 -11.95 17.77 -2.39
CA TYR A 33 -11.43 17.84 -1.03
C TYR A 33 -12.26 17.06 -0.02
N LYS A 34 -13.60 17.20 -0.06
CA LYS A 34 -14.52 16.52 0.86
C LYS A 34 -14.31 15.00 0.90
N LEU A 35 -13.92 14.37 -0.21
CA LEU A 35 -13.70 12.92 -0.30
C LEU A 35 -12.25 12.51 -0.10
N VAL A 36 -11.28 13.38 -0.42
CA VAL A 36 -9.85 13.06 -0.32
C VAL A 36 -9.28 13.38 1.05
N LYS A 37 -9.81 14.40 1.76
CA LYS A 37 -9.31 14.84 3.06
C LYS A 37 -9.30 13.75 4.13
N THR A 38 -10.27 12.83 4.09
CA THR A 38 -10.45 11.77 5.09
C THR A 38 -9.75 10.47 4.72
N MET A 39 -9.21 10.39 3.49
CA MET A 39 -8.65 9.15 2.96
C MET A 39 -7.38 9.43 2.16
N ARG A 40 -6.23 9.17 2.77
CA ARG A 40 -4.94 9.37 2.09
C ARG A 40 -4.81 8.59 0.78
N ALA A 41 -5.35 7.36 0.74
CA ALA A 41 -5.38 6.54 -0.49
C ALA A 41 -6.12 7.23 -1.66
N GLY A 42 -6.87 8.30 -1.39
CA GLY A 42 -7.49 9.13 -2.44
C GLY A 42 -6.50 9.68 -3.46
N VAL A 43 -5.22 9.88 -3.08
CA VAL A 43 -4.17 10.31 -4.03
C VAL A 43 -3.81 9.23 -5.06
N LEU A 44 -4.09 7.96 -4.79
CA LEU A 44 -3.77 6.86 -5.71
C LEU A 44 -4.59 6.89 -6.99
N VAL A 45 -5.73 7.60 -7.02
CA VAL A 45 -6.49 7.77 -8.26
C VAL A 45 -5.81 8.70 -9.26
N LEU A 46 -4.77 9.45 -8.83
CA LEU A 46 -4.05 10.41 -9.67
C LEU A 46 -3.38 9.73 -10.88
N GLY A 47 -2.63 8.65 -10.64
CA GLY A 47 -1.95 7.88 -11.68
C GLY A 47 -2.92 7.32 -12.73
N PRO A 48 -3.90 6.53 -12.35
CA PRO A 48 -4.90 5.97 -13.26
C PRO A 48 -5.69 7.01 -14.05
N LEU A 49 -6.17 8.07 -13.38
CA LEU A 49 -6.92 9.14 -14.06
C LEU A 49 -6.06 9.85 -15.09
N LEU A 50 -4.82 10.21 -14.71
CA LEU A 50 -3.89 10.86 -15.62
C LEU A 50 -3.54 9.97 -16.81
N ALA A 51 -3.30 8.69 -16.56
CA ALA A 51 -2.95 7.71 -17.60
C ALA A 51 -4.11 7.48 -18.58
N LYS A 52 -5.34 7.36 -18.07
CA LYS A 52 -6.53 7.08 -18.90
C LYS A 52 -7.12 8.34 -19.52
N SER A 53 -7.30 9.40 -18.74
CA SER A 53 -8.00 10.62 -19.14
C SER A 53 -7.07 11.76 -19.55
N LYS A 54 -5.76 11.55 -19.48
CA LYS A 54 -4.70 12.54 -19.80
C LYS A 54 -4.73 13.81 -18.93
N LYS A 55 -5.70 13.92 -18.03
CA LYS A 55 -5.84 15.02 -17.07
C LYS A 55 -6.43 14.51 -15.76
N ALA A 56 -6.04 15.15 -14.66
CA ALA A 56 -6.61 14.90 -13.35
C ALA A 56 -6.53 16.17 -12.48
N LYS A 57 -7.59 16.42 -11.70
CA LYS A 57 -7.63 17.47 -10.68
C LYS A 57 -7.97 16.81 -9.35
N ILE A 58 -6.99 16.72 -8.45
CA ILE A 58 -7.14 15.99 -7.20
C ILE A 58 -6.80 16.91 -6.04
N SER A 59 -7.66 16.97 -5.03
CA SER A 59 -7.33 17.69 -3.80
C SER A 59 -6.09 17.08 -3.15
N LEU A 60 -5.26 17.92 -2.56
CA LEU A 60 -4.24 17.43 -1.63
C LEU A 60 -4.94 16.65 -0.51
N PRO A 61 -4.39 15.51 -0.09
CA PRO A 61 -4.92 14.77 1.04
C PRO A 61 -4.83 15.62 2.30
N GLY A 62 -5.83 15.52 3.16
CA GLY A 62 -5.78 16.12 4.49
C GLY A 62 -4.61 15.58 5.32
N GLY A 63 -4.21 16.33 6.34
CA GLY A 63 -3.24 15.85 7.33
C GLY A 63 -3.77 14.61 8.05
N CYS A 64 -2.87 13.73 8.44
CA CYS A 64 -3.15 12.64 9.37
C CYS A 64 -2.67 13.08 10.76
N ALA A 65 -3.29 12.54 11.83
CA ALA A 65 -2.85 12.78 13.21
C ALA A 65 -1.36 12.43 13.46
N ILE A 66 -0.76 11.61 12.60
CA ILE A 66 0.64 11.16 12.67
C ILE A 66 1.61 12.16 11.99
N GLY A 67 1.13 13.23 11.34
CA GLY A 67 1.99 14.25 10.71
C GLY A 67 1.69 14.55 9.25
N THR A 68 2.45 15.49 8.69
CA THR A 68 2.39 15.84 7.27
C THR A 68 2.97 14.70 6.44
N ARG A 69 2.17 14.17 5.53
CA ARG A 69 2.63 13.13 4.60
C ARG A 69 2.66 13.71 3.19
N PRO A 70 3.76 14.30 2.76
CA PRO A 70 3.85 15.00 1.49
C PRO A 70 3.61 14.03 0.33
N VAL A 71 2.98 14.52 -0.74
CA VAL A 71 2.73 13.78 -1.98
C VAL A 71 3.83 13.98 -3.02
N ASN A 72 4.94 14.62 -2.63
CA ASN A 72 6.04 14.99 -3.50
C ASN A 72 6.59 13.83 -4.32
N LEU A 73 6.74 12.63 -3.72
CA LEU A 73 7.24 11.44 -4.42
C LEU A 73 6.27 10.91 -5.47
N HIS A 74 4.95 11.03 -5.23
CA HIS A 74 3.92 10.71 -6.23
C HIS A 74 4.07 11.66 -7.43
N LEU A 75 4.14 12.97 -7.17
CA LEU A 75 4.26 13.98 -8.22
C LEU A 75 5.59 13.88 -8.96
N PHE A 76 6.68 13.58 -8.24
CA PHE A 76 7.99 13.34 -8.83
C PHE A 76 7.93 12.22 -9.89
N ALA A 77 7.37 11.06 -9.55
CA ALA A 77 7.28 9.93 -10.47
C ALA A 77 6.41 10.27 -11.70
N LEU A 78 5.26 10.91 -11.49
CA LEU A 78 4.36 11.30 -12.59
C LEU A 78 4.97 12.35 -13.51
N LYS A 79 5.72 13.33 -12.97
CA LYS A 79 6.49 14.30 -13.78
C LYS A 79 7.54 13.60 -14.64
N LYS A 80 8.26 12.59 -14.10
CA LYS A 80 9.23 11.79 -14.85
C LYS A 80 8.58 10.98 -15.98
N LEU A 81 7.32 10.55 -15.79
CA LEU A 81 6.51 9.92 -16.84
C LEU A 81 5.95 10.92 -17.88
N GLY A 82 6.29 12.20 -17.79
CA GLY A 82 5.91 13.23 -18.76
C GLY A 82 4.68 14.05 -18.39
N ALA A 83 4.17 13.96 -17.17
CA ALA A 83 3.07 14.79 -16.72
C ALA A 83 3.51 16.22 -16.40
N LYS A 84 2.74 17.23 -16.82
CA LYS A 84 2.80 18.59 -16.34
C LYS A 84 1.93 18.73 -15.10
N ILE A 85 2.51 19.15 -13.99
CA ILE A 85 1.81 19.20 -12.69
C ILE A 85 1.98 20.57 -12.06
N LYS A 86 0.86 21.17 -11.63
CA LYS A 86 0.78 22.41 -10.85
C LYS A 86 -0.04 22.16 -9.59
N ILE A 87 0.33 22.81 -8.50
CA ILE A 87 -0.48 22.84 -7.27
C ILE A 87 -1.03 24.26 -7.13
N LYS A 88 -2.36 24.37 -7.01
CA LYS A 88 -3.04 25.66 -6.82
C LYS A 88 -4.28 25.45 -5.97
N ASN A 89 -4.48 26.34 -4.99
CA ASN A 89 -5.66 26.33 -4.10
C ASN A 89 -5.96 24.95 -3.48
N GLY A 90 -4.93 24.27 -2.97
CA GLY A 90 -5.07 22.95 -2.34
C GLY A 90 -5.36 21.78 -3.31
N TYR A 91 -5.26 22.02 -4.63
CA TYR A 91 -5.46 20.97 -5.64
C TYR A 91 -4.20 20.74 -6.48
N ILE A 92 -4.00 19.47 -6.81
CA ILE A 92 -3.04 18.99 -7.80
C ILE A 92 -3.74 19.00 -9.16
N PHE A 93 -3.23 19.81 -10.09
CA PHE A 93 -3.62 19.81 -11.50
C PHE A 93 -2.54 19.07 -12.28
N ALA A 94 -2.89 17.93 -12.87
CA ALA A 94 -1.96 17.12 -13.65
C ALA A 94 -2.49 16.91 -15.07
N GLU A 95 -1.61 17.05 -16.05
CA GLU A 95 -1.92 16.90 -17.47
C GLU A 95 -0.80 16.15 -18.20
N ALA A 96 -1.19 15.24 -19.10
CA ALA A 96 -0.30 14.52 -20.01
C ALA A 96 -0.94 14.47 -21.41
N LYS A 97 -0.97 15.61 -22.11
CA LYS A 97 -1.69 15.78 -23.40
C LYS A 97 -1.41 14.65 -24.40
N ASN A 98 -0.14 14.24 -24.53
CA ASN A 98 0.30 13.19 -25.44
C ASN A 98 0.32 11.80 -24.78
N GLY A 99 -0.31 11.63 -23.61
CA GLY A 99 -0.22 10.46 -22.77
C GLY A 99 1.11 10.36 -22.02
N LEU A 100 1.15 9.44 -21.06
CA LEU A 100 2.36 9.15 -20.29
C LEU A 100 3.36 8.35 -21.12
N LYS A 101 4.65 8.57 -20.90
CA LYS A 101 5.76 7.89 -21.56
C LYS A 101 6.61 7.14 -20.53
N GLY A 102 7.09 5.97 -20.91
CA GLY A 102 8.01 5.20 -20.11
C GLY A 102 9.28 5.98 -19.79
N ALA A 103 9.80 5.78 -18.57
CA ALA A 103 10.97 6.52 -18.07
C ALA A 103 11.80 5.68 -17.09
N SER A 104 13.05 6.10 -16.87
CA SER A 104 13.88 5.59 -15.78
C SER A 104 13.74 6.51 -14.58
N ILE A 105 13.24 5.98 -13.47
CA ILE A 105 12.89 6.74 -12.27
C ILE A 105 13.57 6.09 -11.06
N THR A 106 14.41 6.84 -10.35
CA THR A 106 14.95 6.43 -9.06
C THR A 106 14.32 7.27 -7.97
N PHE A 107 13.56 6.64 -7.08
CA PHE A 107 12.97 7.34 -5.94
C PHE A 107 14.07 7.78 -4.96
N PRO A 108 14.06 9.04 -4.48
CA PRO A 108 15.02 9.51 -3.48
C PRO A 108 14.85 8.79 -2.14
N SER A 109 13.63 8.40 -1.80
CA SER A 109 13.32 7.58 -0.63
C SER A 109 12.24 6.56 -0.95
N ILE A 110 12.18 5.47 -0.16
CA ILE A 110 11.20 4.40 -0.32
C ILE A 110 9.82 4.90 0.11
N SER A 111 8.82 4.75 -0.76
CA SER A 111 7.43 5.10 -0.46
C SER A 111 6.49 4.09 -1.11
N VAL A 112 5.64 3.46 -0.30
CA VAL A 112 4.61 2.51 -0.77
C VAL A 112 3.67 3.21 -1.75
N GLY A 113 2.98 4.25 -1.31
CA GLY A 113 1.97 4.92 -2.14
C GLY A 113 2.55 5.56 -3.42
N ALA A 114 3.79 6.10 -3.37
CA ALA A 114 4.42 6.64 -4.58
C ALA A 114 4.80 5.52 -5.56
N THR A 115 5.26 4.37 -5.07
CA THR A 115 5.52 3.18 -5.89
C THR A 115 4.25 2.68 -6.54
N GLU A 116 3.15 2.54 -5.79
CA GLU A 116 1.85 2.10 -6.29
C GLU A 116 1.29 3.07 -7.35
N ASN A 117 1.34 4.37 -7.08
CA ASN A 117 0.85 5.37 -8.03
C ASN A 117 1.67 5.39 -9.33
N ALA A 118 3.00 5.24 -9.21
CA ALA A 118 3.87 5.11 -10.38
C ALA A 118 3.61 3.83 -11.17
N LEU A 119 3.36 2.69 -10.49
CA LEU A 119 2.97 1.41 -11.12
C LEU A 119 1.68 1.57 -11.92
N LEU A 120 0.65 2.14 -11.30
CA LEU A 120 -0.66 2.35 -11.91
C LEU A 120 -0.57 3.29 -13.13
N ALA A 121 0.24 4.34 -13.05
CA ALA A 121 0.46 5.27 -14.15
C ALA A 121 1.29 4.64 -15.28
N ALA A 122 2.39 3.98 -14.93
CA ALA A 122 3.29 3.35 -15.88
C ALA A 122 2.67 2.15 -16.60
N PHE A 123 1.67 1.51 -16.00
CA PHE A 123 0.90 0.43 -16.63
C PHE A 123 0.29 0.85 -17.96
N TYR A 124 -0.12 2.10 -18.13
CA TYR A 124 -0.66 2.65 -19.37
C TYR A 124 0.33 3.53 -20.14
N ALA A 125 1.53 3.75 -19.63
CA ALA A 125 2.52 4.59 -20.30
C ALA A 125 3.05 3.93 -21.58
N LYS A 126 3.32 4.73 -22.61
CA LYS A 126 3.94 4.25 -23.85
C LYS A 126 5.40 3.91 -23.61
N GLY A 127 5.81 2.67 -23.94
CA GLY A 127 7.19 2.21 -23.81
C GLY A 127 7.50 1.57 -22.47
N LYS A 128 8.79 1.46 -22.14
CA LYS A 128 9.29 0.78 -20.94
C LYS A 128 9.54 1.76 -19.81
N THR A 129 9.15 1.41 -18.61
CA THR A 129 9.47 2.14 -17.37
C THR A 129 10.34 1.29 -16.46
N LEU A 130 11.41 1.88 -15.93
CA LEU A 130 12.24 1.26 -14.91
C LEU A 130 12.16 2.11 -13.63
N LEU A 131 11.56 1.57 -12.60
CA LEU A 131 11.53 2.17 -11.26
C LEU A 131 12.65 1.56 -10.41
N ARG A 132 13.37 2.39 -9.65
CA ARG A 132 14.41 2.00 -8.69
C ARG A 132 14.11 2.58 -7.32
N ASN A 133 14.67 1.96 -6.28
CA ASN A 133 14.45 2.29 -4.88
C ASN A 133 12.96 2.24 -4.49
N CYS A 134 12.26 1.22 -4.98
CA CYS A 134 10.84 1.03 -4.78
C CYS A 134 10.52 0.39 -3.44
N ALA A 135 9.31 0.63 -2.95
CA ALA A 135 8.67 -0.19 -1.96
C ALA A 135 8.47 -1.62 -2.52
N ILE A 136 8.63 -2.62 -1.65
CA ILE A 136 8.50 -4.05 -2.01
C ILE A 136 7.63 -4.80 -1.02
N GLU A 137 6.81 -4.09 -0.32
CA GLU A 137 5.81 -4.60 0.61
C GLU A 137 4.92 -5.64 -0.09
N PRO A 138 4.38 -6.62 0.65
CA PRO A 138 3.51 -7.66 0.09
C PRO A 138 2.36 -7.11 -0.73
N GLU A 139 1.73 -6.02 -0.30
CA GLU A 139 0.65 -5.31 -0.98
C GLU A 139 1.09 -4.72 -2.34
N VAL A 140 2.33 -4.21 -2.44
CA VAL A 140 2.89 -3.74 -3.72
C VAL A 140 3.11 -4.91 -4.68
N LYS A 141 3.59 -6.04 -4.17
CA LYS A 141 3.75 -7.27 -4.96
C LYS A 141 2.41 -7.82 -5.42
N ASP A 142 1.39 -7.72 -4.58
CA ASP A 142 0.03 -8.13 -4.93
C ASP A 142 -0.56 -7.25 -6.02
N LEU A 143 -0.38 -5.93 -5.94
CA LEU A 143 -0.73 -5.00 -7.02
C LEU A 143 -0.03 -5.38 -8.33
N ILE A 144 1.27 -5.73 -8.31
CA ILE A 144 1.99 -6.19 -9.50
C ILE A 144 1.38 -7.46 -10.07
N LYS A 145 1.01 -8.43 -9.22
CA LYS A 145 0.31 -9.65 -9.66
C LYS A 145 -1.00 -9.31 -10.33
N PHE A 146 -1.81 -8.45 -9.71
CA PHE A 146 -3.08 -8.00 -10.28
C PHE A 146 -2.90 -7.32 -11.65
N LEU A 147 -1.96 -6.39 -11.77
CA LEU A 147 -1.67 -5.72 -13.03
C LEU A 147 -1.18 -6.70 -14.11
N ASN A 148 -0.42 -7.74 -13.74
CA ASN A 148 0.00 -8.78 -14.68
C ASN A 148 -1.17 -9.67 -15.12
N VAL A 149 -2.13 -9.98 -14.23
CA VAL A 149 -3.37 -10.68 -14.59
C VAL A 149 -4.18 -9.85 -15.59
N LEU A 150 -4.21 -8.53 -15.42
CA LEU A 150 -4.85 -7.59 -16.36
C LEU A 150 -4.15 -7.53 -17.74
N GLY A 151 -3.00 -8.15 -17.91
CA GLY A 151 -2.25 -8.18 -19.17
C GLY A 151 -0.96 -7.37 -19.16
N GLY A 152 -0.57 -6.84 -18.01
CA GLY A 152 0.71 -6.16 -17.82
C GLY A 152 1.90 -7.11 -17.98
N LYS A 153 3.06 -6.53 -18.26
CA LYS A 153 4.35 -7.23 -18.28
C LYS A 153 5.29 -6.55 -17.30
N ILE A 154 5.06 -6.85 -16.00
CA ILE A 154 5.78 -6.22 -14.89
C ILE A 154 6.66 -7.26 -14.20
N LYS A 155 7.95 -6.95 -14.05
CA LYS A 155 8.94 -7.77 -13.33
C LYS A 155 9.51 -6.99 -12.16
N ILE A 156 9.63 -7.65 -11.00
CA ILE A 156 10.25 -7.10 -9.80
C ILE A 156 11.56 -7.85 -9.51
N LEU A 157 12.63 -7.11 -9.28
CA LEU A 157 13.97 -7.61 -8.96
C LEU A 157 14.54 -6.80 -7.78
N GLY A 158 14.41 -7.33 -6.58
CA GLY A 158 14.69 -6.55 -5.37
C GLY A 158 13.85 -5.27 -5.34
N ARG A 159 14.49 -4.11 -5.18
CA ARG A 159 13.82 -2.80 -5.19
C ARG A 159 13.77 -2.14 -6.58
N LYS A 160 13.92 -2.94 -7.64
CA LYS A 160 13.78 -2.49 -9.04
C LYS A 160 12.51 -3.12 -9.63
N ILE A 161 11.72 -2.32 -10.35
CA ILE A 161 10.51 -2.78 -11.03
C ILE A 161 10.58 -2.34 -12.49
N LEU A 162 10.53 -3.32 -13.40
CA LEU A 162 10.48 -3.09 -14.84
C LEU A 162 9.05 -3.27 -15.32
N ILE A 163 8.51 -2.27 -16.02
CA ILE A 163 7.14 -2.22 -16.49
C ILE A 163 7.17 -2.00 -18.01
N ASN A 164 6.51 -2.87 -18.76
CA ASN A 164 6.15 -2.58 -20.14
C ASN A 164 4.70 -2.08 -20.16
N GLY A 165 4.47 -0.95 -20.81
CA GLY A 165 3.13 -0.38 -20.93
C GLY A 165 2.13 -1.38 -21.54
N CYS A 166 0.89 -1.34 -21.07
CA CYS A 166 -0.19 -2.22 -21.52
C CYS A 166 -1.22 -1.42 -22.31
N ASN A 167 -1.42 -1.79 -23.58
CA ASN A 167 -2.38 -1.11 -24.45
C ASN A 167 -3.78 -1.75 -24.44
N LYS A 168 -3.89 -3.01 -24.00
CA LYS A 168 -5.15 -3.75 -24.00
C LYS A 168 -5.30 -4.55 -22.72
N ILE A 169 -6.31 -4.19 -21.93
CA ILE A 169 -6.64 -4.89 -20.66
C ILE A 169 -7.42 -6.15 -21.00
N LYS A 170 -7.05 -7.26 -20.35
CA LYS A 170 -7.80 -8.51 -20.38
C LYS A 170 -9.13 -8.34 -19.66
N GLN A 171 -10.18 -8.90 -20.24
CA GLN A 171 -11.51 -8.97 -19.64
C GLN A 171 -11.68 -10.27 -18.84
N ASN A 172 -12.68 -10.31 -17.98
CA ASN A 172 -13.08 -11.50 -17.22
C ASN A 172 -11.94 -12.13 -16.43
N ILE A 173 -11.18 -11.30 -15.74
CA ILE A 173 -10.07 -11.74 -14.87
C ILE A 173 -10.58 -12.01 -13.45
N LYS A 174 -9.87 -12.88 -12.76
CA LYS A 174 -10.07 -13.15 -11.32
C LYS A 174 -8.75 -12.89 -10.59
N HIS A 175 -8.83 -12.20 -9.48
CA HIS A 175 -7.70 -11.96 -8.58
C HIS A 175 -8.19 -12.00 -7.13
N GLU A 176 -7.47 -12.69 -6.29
CA GLU A 176 -7.69 -12.72 -4.85
C GLU A 176 -6.69 -11.77 -4.19
N VAL A 177 -7.21 -10.76 -3.51
CA VAL A 177 -6.40 -9.77 -2.80
C VAL A 177 -5.74 -10.43 -1.59
N ILE A 178 -4.48 -10.15 -1.36
CA ILE A 178 -3.74 -10.65 -0.20
C ILE A 178 -4.41 -10.19 1.10
N PHE A 179 -4.32 -11.02 2.17
CA PHE A 179 -4.78 -10.61 3.49
C PHE A 179 -4.00 -9.39 4.01
N ASP A 180 -4.65 -8.60 4.89
CA ASP A 180 -4.01 -7.46 5.54
C ASP A 180 -3.03 -7.94 6.62
N ARG A 181 -1.72 -7.77 6.38
CA ARG A 181 -0.68 -8.16 7.33
C ARG A 181 -0.63 -7.29 8.58
N ILE A 182 -1.11 -6.06 8.50
CA ILE A 182 -1.16 -5.14 9.66
C ILE A 182 -2.32 -5.51 10.57
N GLU A 183 -3.48 -5.81 10.00
CA GLU A 183 -4.60 -6.38 10.73
C GLU A 183 -4.19 -7.69 11.42
N LEU A 184 -3.59 -8.62 10.69
CA LEU A 184 -3.09 -9.87 11.24
C LEU A 184 -2.10 -9.65 12.37
N GLY A 185 -1.10 -8.78 12.19
CA GLY A 185 -0.10 -8.44 13.21
C GLY A 185 -0.73 -7.84 14.46
N THR A 186 -1.72 -6.98 14.30
CA THR A 186 -2.51 -6.40 15.41
C THR A 186 -3.20 -7.49 16.24
N TYR A 187 -3.90 -8.42 15.58
CA TYR A 187 -4.56 -9.52 16.29
C TYR A 187 -3.59 -10.55 16.87
N ILE A 188 -2.43 -10.77 16.26
CA ILE A 188 -1.36 -11.60 16.84
C ILE A 188 -0.87 -11.00 18.15
N ILE A 189 -0.63 -9.69 18.19
CA ILE A 189 -0.19 -9.00 19.41
C ILE A 189 -1.29 -9.06 20.49
N ALA A 190 -2.55 -8.84 20.13
CA ALA A 190 -3.67 -8.98 21.05
C ALA A 190 -3.79 -10.41 21.58
N ALA A 191 -3.61 -11.43 20.72
CA ALA A 191 -3.63 -12.84 21.13
C ALA A 191 -2.51 -13.17 22.13
N ALA A 192 -1.33 -12.61 21.95
CA ALA A 192 -0.20 -12.79 22.87
C ALA A 192 -0.45 -12.17 24.24
N LEU A 193 -1.19 -11.05 24.29
CA LEU A 193 -1.51 -10.33 25.53
C LEU A 193 -2.65 -10.97 26.33
N VAL A 194 -3.77 -11.26 25.68
CA VAL A 194 -5.03 -11.60 26.37
C VAL A 194 -5.63 -12.93 25.96
N GLY A 195 -5.22 -13.50 24.82
CA GLY A 195 -5.76 -14.76 24.31
C GLY A 195 -5.21 -15.98 25.05
N LYS A 196 -6.03 -17.02 25.24
CA LYS A 196 -5.51 -18.34 25.68
C LYS A 196 -4.75 -19.02 24.55
N LYS A 197 -5.45 -19.18 23.42
CA LYS A 197 -4.95 -19.73 22.16
C LYS A 197 -5.81 -19.18 21.03
N ILE A 198 -5.19 -18.53 20.04
CA ILE A 198 -5.91 -18.02 18.86
C ILE A 198 -5.26 -18.60 17.61
N LYS A 199 -6.06 -19.07 16.67
CA LYS A 199 -5.64 -19.64 15.39
C LYS A 199 -6.08 -18.74 14.24
N PHE A 200 -5.13 -18.33 13.42
CA PHE A 200 -5.35 -17.60 12.19
C PHE A 200 -5.20 -18.55 11.00
N ASN A 201 -6.19 -18.58 10.11
CA ASN A 201 -6.25 -19.49 8.97
C ASN A 201 -6.14 -18.72 7.65
N LYS A 202 -5.84 -19.44 6.55
CA LYS A 202 -5.77 -18.91 5.18
C LYS A 202 -4.78 -17.76 5.03
N ILE A 203 -3.64 -17.85 5.70
CA ILE A 203 -2.58 -16.85 5.65
C ILE A 203 -1.27 -17.49 5.19
N ASP A 204 -0.38 -16.73 4.55
CA ASP A 204 1.00 -17.14 4.30
C ASP A 204 1.89 -16.53 5.41
N PRO A 205 2.43 -17.35 6.34
CA PRO A 205 3.28 -16.85 7.43
C PRO A 205 4.55 -16.15 6.96
N LYS A 206 5.00 -16.41 5.73
CA LYS A 206 6.19 -15.77 5.16
C LYS A 206 6.00 -14.26 4.97
N VAL A 207 4.75 -13.82 4.77
CA VAL A 207 4.42 -12.40 4.58
C VAL A 207 4.75 -11.55 5.80
N ILE A 208 4.61 -12.11 7.00
CA ILE A 208 4.86 -11.45 8.30
C ILE A 208 6.01 -12.11 9.08
N LYS A 209 6.97 -12.70 8.36
CA LYS A 209 8.08 -13.42 9.00
C LYS A 209 8.85 -12.54 9.98
N ASN A 210 9.16 -11.31 9.60
CA ASN A 210 9.93 -10.40 10.44
C ASN A 210 9.18 -10.02 11.72
N GLU A 211 7.89 -9.77 11.64
CA GLU A 211 7.02 -9.48 12.78
C GLU A 211 6.97 -10.68 13.74
N ILE A 212 6.83 -11.89 13.20
CA ILE A 212 6.89 -13.14 14.00
C ILE A 212 8.25 -13.28 14.69
N ASP A 213 9.35 -13.01 13.99
CA ASP A 213 10.70 -13.14 14.55
C ASP A 213 10.93 -12.12 15.68
N VAL A 214 10.43 -10.90 15.55
CA VAL A 214 10.43 -9.88 16.61
C VAL A 214 9.63 -10.34 17.83
N LEU A 215 8.42 -10.83 17.61
CA LEU A 215 7.54 -11.29 18.70
C LEU A 215 8.09 -12.54 19.41
N ARG A 216 8.74 -13.45 18.67
CA ARG A 216 9.47 -14.60 19.27
C ARG A 216 10.60 -14.17 20.20
N LYS A 217 11.37 -13.15 19.79
CA LYS A 217 12.42 -12.57 20.66
C LYS A 217 11.84 -12.01 21.95
N MET A 218 10.61 -11.50 21.90
CA MET A 218 9.89 -11.05 23.10
C MET A 218 9.27 -12.20 23.92
N GLY A 219 9.41 -13.45 23.49
CA GLY A 219 8.91 -14.63 24.20
C GLY A 219 7.51 -15.06 23.81
N VAL A 220 6.94 -14.50 22.73
CA VAL A 220 5.63 -14.94 22.20
C VAL A 220 5.79 -16.33 21.57
N LYS A 221 4.90 -17.25 21.95
CA LYS A 221 4.91 -18.64 21.47
C LYS A 221 3.98 -18.81 20.27
N PHE A 222 4.50 -19.48 19.22
CA PHE A 222 3.79 -19.75 17.98
C PHE A 222 3.86 -21.21 17.58
N LYS A 223 2.77 -21.75 17.03
CA LYS A 223 2.77 -22.93 16.18
C LYS A 223 2.44 -22.51 14.77
N ILE A 224 3.39 -22.67 13.84
CA ILE A 224 3.27 -22.19 12.46
C ILE A 224 3.21 -23.39 11.53
N GLN A 225 2.23 -23.38 10.61
CA GLN A 225 2.04 -24.33 9.55
C GLN A 225 1.96 -23.62 8.20
N LYS A 226 1.83 -24.36 7.10
CA LYS A 226 1.86 -23.80 5.73
C LYS A 226 0.91 -22.61 5.52
N SER A 227 -0.28 -22.65 6.11
CA SER A 227 -1.32 -21.62 5.91
C SER A 227 -2.00 -21.20 7.22
N THR A 228 -1.37 -21.46 8.35
CA THR A 228 -1.93 -21.11 9.66
C THR A 228 -0.87 -20.66 10.65
N ILE A 229 -1.26 -19.77 11.56
CA ILE A 229 -0.48 -19.36 12.73
C ILE A 229 -1.37 -19.56 13.96
N GLU A 230 -0.91 -20.32 14.94
CA GLU A 230 -1.48 -20.35 16.27
C GLU A 230 -0.60 -19.54 17.19
N VAL A 231 -1.21 -18.66 17.96
CA VAL A 231 -0.55 -17.79 18.95
C VAL A 231 -1.05 -18.16 20.32
N PHE A 232 -0.14 -18.29 21.26
CA PHE A 232 -0.46 -18.64 22.64
C PHE A 232 -0.22 -17.44 23.55
N LYS A 233 -1.03 -17.28 24.59
CA LYS A 233 -0.80 -16.28 25.65
C LYS A 233 0.61 -16.39 26.19
N SER A 234 1.26 -15.25 26.34
CA SER A 234 2.63 -15.19 26.85
C SER A 234 2.64 -14.51 28.23
N SER A 235 2.94 -15.28 29.26
CA SER A 235 2.99 -14.79 30.65
C SER A 235 4.22 -13.94 30.95
N LYS A 236 5.33 -14.21 30.24
CA LYS A 236 6.61 -13.49 30.42
C LYS A 236 7.01 -12.85 29.09
N ILE A 237 6.83 -11.54 28.99
CA ILE A 237 7.27 -10.75 27.85
C ILE A 237 8.67 -10.19 28.13
N LYS A 238 9.61 -10.43 27.22
CA LYS A 238 10.98 -9.93 27.28
C LYS A 238 11.09 -8.55 26.66
N LYS A 239 11.97 -7.72 27.20
CA LYS A 239 12.35 -6.45 26.63
C LYS A 239 12.93 -6.60 25.23
N ILE A 240 12.73 -5.59 24.38
CA ILE A 240 13.31 -5.53 23.03
C ILE A 240 13.68 -4.09 22.69
N SER A 241 14.73 -3.94 21.85
CA SER A 241 15.07 -2.68 21.21
C SER A 241 15.07 -2.88 19.70
N LEU A 242 14.31 -2.07 18.99
CA LEU A 242 14.21 -2.14 17.52
C LEU A 242 13.94 -0.77 16.89
N SER A 243 14.07 -0.72 15.58
CA SER A 243 13.67 0.45 14.77
C SER A 243 12.68 0.03 13.71
N THR A 244 11.72 0.91 13.40
CA THR A 244 10.86 0.75 12.23
C THR A 244 11.70 0.91 10.95
N LYS A 245 11.38 0.13 9.92
CA LYS A 245 12.08 0.14 8.64
C LYS A 245 11.14 -0.29 7.51
N PRO A 246 11.37 0.17 6.26
CA PRO A 246 10.66 -0.36 5.10
C PRO A 246 10.78 -1.88 5.03
N TYR A 247 9.76 -2.52 4.49
CA TYR A 247 9.73 -3.98 4.34
C TYR A 247 11.03 -4.52 3.67
N PRO A 248 11.63 -5.63 4.17
CA PRO A 248 11.08 -6.54 5.18
C PRO A 248 11.39 -6.16 6.64
N GLY A 249 11.67 -4.90 6.96
CA GLY A 249 11.83 -4.43 8.32
C GLY A 249 10.51 -4.43 9.11
N PHE A 250 10.59 -4.06 10.41
CA PHE A 250 9.40 -3.95 11.24
C PHE A 250 8.55 -2.74 10.81
N PRO A 251 7.27 -2.92 10.49
CA PRO A 251 6.44 -1.85 9.94
C PRO A 251 6.05 -0.81 11.01
N THR A 252 6.05 0.46 10.62
CA THR A 252 5.59 1.56 11.46
C THR A 252 4.11 1.41 11.86
N ASP A 253 3.28 0.81 10.99
CA ASP A 253 1.86 0.60 11.25
C ASP A 253 1.57 -0.39 12.39
N LEU A 254 2.56 -1.17 12.82
CA LEU A 254 2.48 -2.04 14.02
C LEU A 254 3.23 -1.47 15.23
N GLN A 255 3.77 -0.26 15.15
CA GLN A 255 4.51 0.36 16.25
C GLN A 255 3.65 0.50 17.50
N ALA A 256 2.47 1.08 17.40
CA ALA A 256 1.58 1.32 18.54
C ALA A 256 1.17 0.01 19.23
N GLN A 257 0.81 -1.00 18.46
CA GLN A 257 0.42 -2.32 18.98
C GLN A 257 1.61 -3.00 19.69
N LEU A 258 2.82 -2.91 19.10
CA LEU A 258 4.02 -3.44 19.72
C LEU A 258 4.35 -2.70 21.03
N MET A 259 4.17 -1.38 21.07
CA MET A 259 4.36 -0.59 22.32
C MET A 259 3.44 -1.07 23.43
N VAL A 260 2.18 -1.41 23.13
CA VAL A 260 1.26 -2.01 24.11
C VAL A 260 1.82 -3.34 24.64
N LEU A 261 2.39 -4.20 23.78
CA LEU A 261 3.04 -5.44 24.24
C LEU A 261 4.28 -5.13 25.09
N MET A 262 5.05 -4.12 24.71
CA MET A 262 6.26 -3.70 25.45
C MET A 262 5.95 -3.24 26.87
N THR A 263 4.75 -2.70 27.17
CA THR A 263 4.37 -2.31 28.55
C THR A 263 4.30 -3.49 29.51
N LYS A 264 4.18 -4.72 28.99
CA LYS A 264 4.21 -5.96 29.78
C LYS A 264 5.60 -6.59 29.86
N ALA A 265 6.61 -5.99 29.21
CA ALA A 265 7.96 -6.54 29.20
C ALA A 265 8.71 -6.26 30.52
N GLN A 266 9.50 -7.21 30.95
CA GLN A 266 10.41 -7.02 32.08
C GLN A 266 11.66 -6.25 31.63
N GLY A 267 11.87 -5.07 32.18
CA GLY A 267 12.98 -4.17 31.87
C GLY A 267 12.64 -3.15 30.78
N ILE A 268 13.63 -2.40 30.30
CA ILE A 268 13.45 -1.27 29.40
C ILE A 268 13.43 -1.75 27.96
N SER A 269 12.32 -1.49 27.26
CA SER A 269 12.19 -1.65 25.81
C SER A 269 12.37 -0.30 25.11
N ARG A 270 12.94 -0.30 23.91
CA ARG A 270 13.11 0.90 23.08
C ARG A 270 12.60 0.66 21.67
N ILE A 271 11.89 1.63 21.12
CA ILE A 271 11.51 1.64 19.71
C ILE A 271 11.89 2.98 19.11
N ARG A 272 12.53 2.95 17.95
CA ARG A 272 12.89 4.13 17.18
C ARG A 272 12.05 4.16 15.91
N GLU A 273 11.25 5.22 15.75
CA GLU A 273 10.56 5.49 14.49
C GLU A 273 11.53 6.14 13.49
N ASN A 274 11.66 5.55 12.28
CA ASN A 274 12.55 6.05 11.24
C ASN A 274 11.81 6.28 9.91
N ILE A 275 10.50 6.07 9.87
CA ILE A 275 9.69 6.23 8.65
C ILE A 275 8.99 7.58 8.64
N PHE A 276 8.56 8.05 9.80
CA PHE A 276 7.89 9.34 9.99
C PHE A 276 8.70 10.23 10.91
N GLU A 277 8.66 11.55 10.63
CA GLU A 277 9.49 12.55 11.30
C GLU A 277 8.91 13.02 12.65
N ASN A 278 7.65 12.69 12.95
CA ASN A 278 6.97 13.15 14.18
C ASN A 278 6.35 11.98 14.93
#